data_85781bc7e05c8a94f12d2711ca0edafc
#
_entry.id   85781bc7e05c8a94f12d2711ca0edafc
#
_cell.length_a   1.000
_cell.length_b   1.000
_cell.length_c   1.000
_cell.angle_alpha   90.00
_cell.angle_beta   90.00
_cell.angle_gamma   90.00
#
_symmetry.space_group_name_H-M   'P 1'
#
loop_
_entity.id
_entity.type
_entity.pdbx_description
1 polymer ?
#
loop_
_entity_poly.entity_id
_entity_poly.type
_entity_poly.pdbx_seq_one_letter_code
_entity_poly.pdbx_strand_id
1 'polypeptide(L)'
;MSWDDSGNAFLHGTGPTTTVIDPDGTPNNILQENIGGSVKVDWGFSGPGRFFLTPTQFQVDLYAESIGPGPEKLVGTVTVLGSNHTPGPVWNFSRSVVIPAGSLPAQGATASGVYRLTVVITNSIGGARTALGGFVEGPIIEVRNP
;
A
#
# COMPACT_ATOMS: atom_id res chain seq x y z
N MET A 1 -3.99 -9.23 -6.93
CA MET A 1 -2.70 -8.53 -6.79
C MET A 1 -1.87 -8.72 -8.05
N SER A 2 -1.47 -7.67 -8.69
CA SER A 2 -0.68 -7.76 -9.90
C SER A 2 0.02 -6.45 -10.26
N TRP A 3 1.08 -6.60 -11.04
CA TRP A 3 1.71 -5.52 -11.76
C TRP A 3 1.32 -5.58 -13.23
N ASP A 4 1.17 -4.43 -13.84
CA ASP A 4 0.93 -4.31 -15.27
C ASP A 4 2.27 -4.32 -16.01
N ASP A 5 2.89 -5.49 -16.08
CA ASP A 5 4.23 -5.69 -16.64
C ASP A 5 4.27 -6.74 -17.74
N SER A 6 3.13 -7.30 -18.12
CA SER A 6 3.00 -8.38 -19.12
C SER A 6 3.73 -9.68 -18.77
N GLY A 7 4.19 -9.87 -17.53
CA GLY A 7 4.94 -11.04 -17.09
C GLY A 7 6.24 -11.28 -17.87
N ASN A 8 6.86 -10.21 -18.32
CA ASN A 8 7.96 -10.29 -19.24
C ASN A 8 9.30 -10.39 -18.46
N ALA A 9 10.26 -11.13 -19.04
CA ALA A 9 11.56 -11.37 -18.41
C ALA A 9 12.44 -10.10 -18.36
N PHE A 10 12.15 -9.08 -19.15
CA PHE A 10 12.89 -7.82 -19.14
C PHE A 10 12.63 -7.04 -17.85
N LEU A 11 11.37 -6.96 -17.44
CA LEU A 11 10.97 -6.34 -16.20
C LEU A 11 9.78 -7.11 -15.62
N HIS A 12 10.00 -7.75 -14.48
CA HIS A 12 8.96 -8.53 -13.81
C HIS A 12 8.73 -8.01 -12.39
N GLY A 13 7.50 -7.61 -12.10
CA GLY A 13 7.08 -7.16 -10.78
C GLY A 13 6.65 -8.29 -9.87
N THR A 14 6.98 -8.18 -8.60
CA THR A 14 6.52 -9.07 -7.53
C THR A 14 5.78 -8.26 -6.47
N GLY A 15 4.76 -8.84 -5.87
CA GLY A 15 3.88 -8.11 -4.97
C GLY A 15 2.87 -7.26 -5.74
N PRO A 16 2.41 -6.15 -5.21
CA PRO A 16 2.67 -5.73 -3.84
C PRO A 16 2.03 -6.63 -2.80
N THR A 17 2.63 -6.69 -1.62
CA THR A 17 2.07 -7.35 -0.44
C THR A 17 1.87 -6.34 0.67
N THR A 18 0.88 -6.59 1.53
CA THR A 18 0.52 -5.67 2.60
C THR A 18 0.50 -6.37 3.94
N THR A 19 0.94 -5.65 4.98
CA THR A 19 0.86 -6.10 6.38
C THR A 19 0.35 -4.95 7.21
N VAL A 20 -0.77 -5.16 7.92
CA VAL A 20 -1.29 -4.18 8.87
C VAL A 20 -0.53 -4.29 10.18
N ILE A 21 -0.07 -3.17 10.68
CA ILE A 21 0.78 -3.09 11.86
C ILE A 21 0.15 -2.10 12.83
N ASP A 22 -0.04 -2.53 14.09
CA ASP A 22 -0.52 -1.64 15.12
C ASP A 22 0.61 -0.73 15.64
N PRO A 23 0.30 0.30 16.47
CA PRO A 23 1.31 1.26 16.90
C PRO A 23 2.47 0.68 17.72
N ASP A 24 2.33 -0.51 18.26
CA ASP A 24 3.43 -1.17 18.99
C ASP A 24 4.40 -1.92 18.06
N GLY A 25 4.10 -1.94 16.76
CA GLY A 25 4.96 -2.56 15.75
C GLY A 25 4.63 -4.02 15.45
N THR A 26 3.57 -4.59 16.03
CA THR A 26 3.18 -5.97 15.75
C THR A 26 2.12 -6.06 14.64
N PRO A 27 2.16 -7.10 13.78
CA PRO A 27 1.10 -7.33 12.80
C PRO A 27 -0.24 -7.58 13.49
N ASN A 28 -1.26 -6.83 13.11
CA ASN A 28 -2.58 -6.94 13.71
C ASN A 28 -3.64 -6.32 12.78
N ASN A 29 -4.67 -7.09 12.45
CA ASN A 29 -5.78 -6.60 11.63
C ASN A 29 -6.91 -5.96 12.46
N ILE A 30 -6.70 -5.77 13.74
CA ILE A 30 -7.61 -5.07 14.65
C ILE A 30 -6.91 -3.82 15.16
N LEU A 31 -7.49 -2.66 14.86
CA LEU A 31 -6.94 -1.36 15.25
C LEU A 31 -7.90 -0.64 16.17
N GLN A 32 -7.37 0.24 17.01
CA GLN A 32 -8.17 1.15 17.83
C GLN A 32 -8.34 2.49 17.10
N GLU A 33 -9.57 2.99 17.05
CA GLU A 33 -9.91 4.22 16.34
C GLU A 33 -9.08 5.41 16.81
N ASN A 34 -8.87 5.54 18.10
CA ASN A 34 -8.18 6.69 18.71
C ASN A 34 -6.65 6.64 18.55
N ILE A 35 -6.09 5.54 18.08
CA ILE A 35 -4.64 5.36 17.94
C ILE A 35 -4.24 5.18 16.48
N GLY A 36 -5.05 4.46 15.71
CA GLY A 36 -4.73 4.13 14.32
C GLY A 36 -3.71 3.00 14.19
N GLY A 37 -2.92 3.07 13.14
CA GLY A 37 -1.90 2.07 12.82
C GLY A 37 -1.16 2.42 11.53
N SER A 38 -0.62 1.42 10.87
CA SER A 38 0.01 1.57 9.57
C SER A 38 -0.16 0.33 8.71
N VAL A 39 0.04 0.49 7.41
CA VAL A 39 0.10 -0.61 6.45
C VAL A 39 1.49 -0.62 5.84
N LYS A 40 2.24 -1.68 6.07
CA LYS A 40 3.53 -1.89 5.42
C LYS A 40 3.28 -2.50 4.05
N VAL A 41 3.83 -1.86 3.02
CA VAL A 41 3.70 -2.29 1.63
C VAL A 41 5.08 -2.68 1.11
N ASP A 42 5.18 -3.89 0.57
CA ASP A 42 6.40 -4.44 -0.01
C ASP A 42 6.16 -4.82 -1.46
N TRP A 43 7.10 -4.47 -2.33
CA TRP A 43 7.09 -4.86 -3.74
C TRP A 43 8.50 -4.98 -4.28
N GLY A 44 8.66 -5.58 -5.45
CA GLY A 44 9.97 -5.75 -6.04
C GLY A 44 9.92 -5.91 -7.54
N PHE A 45 11.09 -5.78 -8.15
CA PHE A 45 11.27 -5.97 -9.59
C PHE A 45 12.54 -6.77 -9.86
N SER A 46 12.44 -7.69 -10.81
CA SER A 46 13.55 -8.46 -11.37
C SER A 46 13.69 -8.20 -12.87
N GLY A 47 14.77 -8.70 -13.43
CA GLY A 47 15.09 -8.52 -14.84
C GLY A 47 15.93 -7.29 -15.13
N PRO A 48 16.58 -7.22 -16.30
CA PRO A 48 17.50 -6.12 -16.64
C PRO A 48 16.80 -4.76 -16.74
N GLY A 49 15.50 -4.72 -17.02
CA GLY A 49 14.72 -3.48 -17.07
C GLY A 49 14.62 -2.74 -15.74
N ARG A 50 14.94 -3.40 -14.61
CA ARG A 50 14.89 -2.75 -13.30
C ARG A 50 15.80 -1.53 -13.19
N PHE A 51 16.88 -1.51 -13.95
CA PHE A 51 17.82 -0.36 -13.96
C PHE A 51 17.18 0.93 -14.47
N PHE A 52 16.12 0.83 -15.28
CA PHE A 52 15.37 1.99 -15.73
C PHE A 52 14.49 2.61 -14.64
N LEU A 53 14.31 1.93 -13.51
CA LEU A 53 13.52 2.45 -12.40
C LEU A 53 14.26 3.50 -11.58
N THR A 54 15.60 3.55 -11.65
CA THR A 54 16.41 4.46 -10.84
C THR A 54 15.99 5.93 -10.93
N PRO A 55 15.71 6.52 -12.12
CA PRO A 55 15.27 7.90 -12.22
C PRO A 55 13.77 8.11 -11.96
N THR A 56 13.05 7.06 -11.64
CA THR A 56 11.59 7.12 -11.45
C THR A 56 11.21 7.28 -9.98
N GLN A 57 9.93 7.48 -9.74
CA GLN A 57 9.34 7.58 -8.40
C GLN A 57 8.08 6.75 -8.35
N PHE A 58 7.92 6.00 -7.25
CA PHE A 58 6.67 5.32 -6.94
C PHE A 58 5.81 6.16 -6.03
N GLN A 59 4.51 6.13 -6.27
CA GLN A 59 3.51 6.67 -5.36
C GLN A 59 2.66 5.51 -4.85
N VAL A 60 2.51 5.42 -3.54
CA VAL A 60 1.73 4.38 -2.87
C VAL A 60 0.52 5.04 -2.24
N ASP A 61 -0.67 4.69 -2.72
CA ASP A 61 -1.94 5.18 -2.21
C ASP A 61 -2.65 4.06 -1.45
N LEU A 62 -3.09 4.37 -0.23
CA LEU A 62 -3.87 3.46 0.59
C LEU A 62 -5.32 3.94 0.64
N TYR A 63 -6.23 3.10 0.18
CA TYR A 63 -7.67 3.31 0.24
C TYR A 63 -8.31 2.38 1.25
N ALA A 64 -9.37 2.82 1.89
CA ALA A 64 -10.21 2.00 2.74
C ALA A 64 -11.67 2.11 2.29
N GLU A 65 -12.31 0.96 2.11
CA GLU A 65 -13.73 0.85 1.78
C GLU A 65 -14.45 0.15 2.92
N SER A 66 -15.45 0.80 3.47
CA SER A 66 -16.28 0.20 4.52
C SER A 66 -17.06 -1.00 3.96
N ILE A 67 -17.05 -2.11 4.67
CA ILE A 67 -17.90 -3.26 4.41
C ILE A 67 -19.18 -3.05 5.20
N GLY A 68 -20.22 -2.59 4.52
CA GLY A 68 -21.43 -2.10 5.15
C GLY A 68 -21.43 -0.59 5.29
N PRO A 69 -22.23 0.00 6.18
CA PRO A 69 -22.27 1.45 6.35
C PRO A 69 -20.91 2.03 6.74
N GLY A 70 -20.56 3.16 6.16
CA GLY A 70 -19.34 3.88 6.48
C GLY A 70 -18.66 4.48 5.27
N PRO A 71 -17.50 5.12 5.47
CA PRO A 71 -16.79 5.83 4.42
C PRO A 71 -16.06 4.91 3.45
N GLU A 72 -15.85 5.45 2.25
CA GLU A 72 -14.87 4.98 1.28
C GLU A 72 -13.94 6.15 1.00
N LYS A 73 -12.63 5.98 1.27
CA LYS A 73 -11.72 7.12 1.14
C LYS A 73 -10.26 6.74 0.96
N LEU A 74 -9.51 7.71 0.43
CA LEU A 74 -8.06 7.69 0.46
C LEU A 74 -7.59 7.97 1.90
N VAL A 75 -6.87 7.01 2.48
CA VAL A 75 -6.36 7.11 3.87
C VAL A 75 -5.03 7.83 3.92
N GLY A 76 -4.16 7.56 2.96
CA GLY A 76 -2.84 8.16 2.91
C GLY A 76 -2.10 7.89 1.61
N THR A 77 -1.08 8.68 1.37
CA THR A 77 -0.21 8.60 0.20
C THR A 77 1.24 8.78 0.64
N VAL A 78 2.13 7.94 0.14
CA VAL A 78 3.58 8.10 0.32
C VAL A 78 4.29 7.93 -1.01
N THR A 79 5.51 8.44 -1.10
CA THR A 79 6.34 8.31 -2.30
C THR A 79 7.64 7.60 -1.97
N VAL A 80 8.17 6.85 -2.94
CA VAL A 80 9.42 6.11 -2.81
C VAL A 80 10.22 6.31 -4.09
N LEU A 81 11.46 6.76 -3.94
CA LEU A 81 12.35 6.92 -5.09
C LEU A 81 12.75 5.56 -5.67
N GLY A 82 12.79 5.47 -6.98
CA GLY A 82 13.21 4.24 -7.69
C GLY A 82 14.66 3.84 -7.41
N SER A 83 15.49 4.76 -6.89
CA SER A 83 16.83 4.47 -6.42
C SER A 83 16.87 3.84 -5.02
N ASN A 84 15.78 3.82 -4.30
CA ASN A 84 15.68 3.41 -2.88
C ASN A 84 15.35 1.92 -2.74
N HIS A 85 16.06 1.10 -3.48
CA HIS A 85 15.87 -0.35 -3.51
C HIS A 85 16.98 -1.09 -2.76
N THR A 86 16.71 -2.36 -2.40
CA THR A 86 17.76 -3.26 -1.93
C THR A 86 18.67 -3.66 -3.08
N PRO A 87 19.97 -3.91 -2.84
CA PRO A 87 20.88 -4.40 -3.88
C PRO A 87 20.55 -5.84 -4.28
N GLY A 88 21.02 -6.23 -5.46
CA GLY A 88 20.95 -7.61 -5.93
C GLY A 88 20.09 -7.80 -7.17
N PRO A 89 19.83 -9.07 -7.56
CA PRO A 89 19.10 -9.38 -8.79
C PRO A 89 17.61 -9.04 -8.72
N VAL A 90 17.06 -8.90 -7.52
CA VAL A 90 15.72 -8.39 -7.26
C VAL A 90 15.83 -7.09 -6.48
N TRP A 91 15.26 -6.03 -7.03
CA TRP A 91 15.17 -4.75 -6.35
C TRP A 91 13.89 -4.70 -5.53
N ASN A 92 14.02 -4.74 -4.22
CA ASN A 92 12.90 -4.69 -3.30
C ASN A 92 12.72 -3.29 -2.74
N PHE A 93 11.45 -2.90 -2.64
CA PHE A 93 11.00 -1.64 -2.06
C PHE A 93 10.05 -1.92 -0.90
N SER A 94 10.08 -1.07 0.10
CA SER A 94 9.20 -1.17 1.24
C SER A 94 8.85 0.21 1.77
N ARG A 95 7.59 0.43 2.10
CA ARG A 95 7.13 1.67 2.72
C ARG A 95 5.88 1.42 3.54
N SER A 96 5.78 2.13 4.67
CA SER A 96 4.58 2.13 5.50
C SER A 96 3.74 3.36 5.22
N VAL A 97 2.44 3.14 5.09
CA VAL A 97 1.43 4.20 5.00
C VAL A 97 0.70 4.27 6.33
N VAL A 98 0.71 5.42 6.96
CA VAL A 98 0.04 5.63 8.26
C VAL A 98 -1.47 5.64 8.07
N ILE A 99 -2.18 4.95 8.97
CA ILE A 99 -3.62 5.12 9.18
C ILE A 99 -3.76 6.06 10.38
N PRO A 100 -4.06 7.35 10.15
CA PRO A 100 -4.10 8.30 11.26
C PRO A 100 -5.20 7.96 12.27
N ALA A 101 -4.96 8.30 13.53
CA ALA A 101 -5.97 8.20 14.57
C ALA A 101 -7.24 8.96 14.16
N GLY A 102 -8.40 8.32 14.34
CA GLY A 102 -9.69 8.92 14.00
C GLY A 102 -10.04 8.94 12.51
N SER A 103 -9.16 8.45 11.63
CA SER A 103 -9.40 8.49 10.18
C SER A 103 -10.45 7.47 9.70
N LEU A 104 -10.54 6.33 10.39
CA LEU A 104 -11.51 5.28 10.09
C LEU A 104 -12.41 5.07 11.30
N PRO A 105 -13.72 5.38 11.19
CA PRO A 105 -14.65 5.21 12.30
C PRO A 105 -14.79 3.75 12.73
N ALA A 106 -14.82 3.54 14.05
CA ALA A 106 -15.19 2.26 14.65
C ALA A 106 -16.68 1.99 14.46
N GLN A 107 -17.11 0.78 14.80
CA GLN A 107 -18.52 0.41 14.73
C GLN A 107 -19.39 1.41 15.52
N GLY A 108 -20.45 1.88 14.88
CA GLY A 108 -21.40 2.84 15.45
C GLY A 108 -22.65 2.94 14.61
N ALA A 109 -23.42 4.01 14.82
CA ALA A 109 -24.70 4.22 14.13
C ALA A 109 -24.55 4.37 12.61
N THR A 110 -23.42 4.88 12.12
CA THR A 110 -23.18 5.20 10.72
C THR A 110 -21.99 4.48 10.09
N ALA A 111 -21.33 3.60 10.84
CA ALA A 111 -20.17 2.87 10.36
C ALA A 111 -20.15 1.44 10.87
N SER A 112 -19.73 0.50 10.02
CA SER A 112 -19.59 -0.91 10.38
C SER A 112 -18.36 -1.21 11.25
N GLY A 113 -17.32 -0.35 11.14
CA GLY A 113 -16.02 -0.60 11.75
C GLY A 113 -15.18 -1.64 11.02
N VAL A 114 -15.64 -2.17 9.90
CA VAL A 114 -14.93 -3.18 9.11
C VAL A 114 -14.60 -2.59 7.74
N TYR A 115 -13.33 -2.68 7.35
CA TYR A 115 -12.83 -2.07 6.12
C TYR A 115 -12.02 -3.05 5.30
N ARG A 116 -12.21 -3.01 3.98
CA ARG A 116 -11.27 -3.59 3.03
C ARG A 116 -10.26 -2.52 2.66
N LEU A 117 -8.99 -2.86 2.78
CA LEU A 117 -7.91 -1.98 2.35
C LEU A 117 -7.53 -2.30 0.91
N THR A 118 -7.21 -1.27 0.15
CA THR A 118 -6.68 -1.39 -1.22
C THR A 118 -5.46 -0.50 -1.34
N VAL A 119 -4.37 -1.07 -1.82
CA VAL A 119 -3.15 -0.34 -2.12
C VAL A 119 -2.97 -0.25 -3.62
N VAL A 120 -2.74 0.96 -4.11
CA VAL A 120 -2.45 1.24 -5.52
C VAL A 120 -1.06 1.85 -5.59
N ILE A 121 -0.20 1.28 -6.42
CA ILE A 121 1.15 1.80 -6.67
C ILE A 121 1.22 2.28 -8.10
N THR A 122 1.65 3.51 -8.28
CA THR A 122 1.89 4.11 -9.59
C THR A 122 3.34 4.53 -9.71
N ASN A 123 3.83 4.63 -10.92
CA ASN A 123 5.20 5.01 -11.21
C ASN A 123 5.23 6.24 -12.12
N SER A 124 6.16 7.14 -11.88
CA SER A 124 6.30 8.36 -12.67
C SER A 124 7.78 8.72 -12.88
N ILE A 125 8.04 9.47 -13.94
CA ILE A 125 9.35 10.05 -14.22
C ILE A 125 9.15 11.51 -14.65
N GLY A 126 9.86 12.43 -13.97
CA GLY A 126 9.73 13.85 -14.27
C GLY A 126 8.30 14.38 -14.14
N GLY A 127 7.49 13.81 -13.27
CA GLY A 127 6.09 14.19 -13.07
C GLY A 127 5.10 13.54 -14.04
N ALA A 128 5.57 12.79 -15.04
CA ALA A 128 4.72 12.08 -15.99
C ALA A 128 4.57 10.62 -15.58
N ARG A 129 3.34 10.10 -15.56
CA ARG A 129 3.10 8.68 -15.27
C ARG A 129 3.67 7.79 -16.34
N THR A 130 4.29 6.68 -15.91
CA THR A 130 4.65 5.57 -16.78
C THR A 130 3.50 4.57 -16.87
N ALA A 131 3.63 3.58 -17.75
CA ALA A 131 2.66 2.50 -17.87
C ALA A 131 2.72 1.49 -16.71
N LEU A 132 3.73 1.60 -15.84
CA LEU A 132 3.93 0.66 -14.74
C LEU A 132 3.00 0.99 -13.58
N GLY A 133 2.18 0.04 -13.17
CA GLY A 133 1.28 0.16 -12.05
C GLY A 133 1.00 -1.18 -11.41
N GLY A 134 0.60 -1.17 -10.15
CA GLY A 134 0.25 -2.37 -9.42
C GLY A 134 -0.78 -2.07 -8.36
N PHE A 135 -1.50 -3.11 -7.93
CA PHE A 135 -2.45 -2.97 -6.83
C PHE A 135 -2.59 -4.28 -6.06
N VAL A 136 -3.09 -4.16 -4.84
CA VAL A 136 -3.51 -5.30 -4.03
C VAL A 136 -4.76 -4.93 -3.24
N GLU A 137 -5.76 -5.81 -3.25
CA GLU A 137 -6.95 -5.72 -2.41
C GLU A 137 -6.77 -6.56 -1.15
N GLY A 138 -7.23 -6.03 -0.04
CA GLY A 138 -7.06 -6.62 1.27
C GLY A 138 -5.79 -6.13 1.96
N PRO A 139 -5.61 -6.44 3.23
CA PRO A 139 -6.49 -7.25 4.06
C PRO A 139 -7.77 -6.53 4.48
N ILE A 140 -8.65 -7.28 5.16
CA ILE A 140 -9.80 -6.72 5.86
C ILE A 140 -9.37 -6.43 7.29
N ILE A 141 -9.70 -5.24 7.76
CA ILE A 141 -9.40 -4.81 9.14
C ILE A 141 -10.69 -4.49 9.89
N GLU A 142 -10.62 -4.61 11.21
CA GLU A 142 -11.64 -4.13 12.14
C GLU A 142 -11.08 -2.96 12.93
N VAL A 143 -11.85 -1.88 13.01
CA VAL A 143 -11.52 -0.71 13.84
C VAL A 143 -12.47 -0.71 15.04
N ARG A 144 -11.90 -0.69 16.23
CA ARG A 144 -12.64 -0.77 17.49
C ARG A 144 -12.56 0.53 18.28
N ASN A 145 -13.60 0.78 19.05
CA ASN A 145 -13.55 1.78 20.12
C ASN A 145 -12.59 1.32 21.22
N PRO A 146 -11.83 2.24 21.81
CA PRO A 146 -10.94 1.93 22.91
C PRO A 146 -11.69 1.46 24.16
#